data_e164e133a867ff161ee50381a4b27b46
#
_entry.id   e164e133a867ff161ee50381a4b27b46
#
_cell.length_a   1.000
_cell.length_b   1.000
_cell.length_c   1.000
_cell.angle_alpha   90.00
_cell.angle_beta   90.00
_cell.angle_gamma   90.00
#
_symmetry.space_group_name_H-M   'P 1'
#
loop_
_entity.id
_entity.type
_entity.pdbx_description
1 polymer ?
#
loop_
_entity_poly.entity_id
_entity_poly.type
_entity_poly.pdbx_seq_one_letter_code
_entity_poly.pdbx_strand_id
1 'polypeptide(L)'
;MSRSTSPAVPRTAAPADQSPRSAKLAVTVFPLLIIGGAVAALLAPATFSPLSAGVTYALMIIMFGMGLTLTLPDFALVLRRPVPVIAGVAFQFALMPLLAFAIAWVLQLPPALAAGMILVGSVPGGTSSNVVTYLARGDVALSVTMTSISTLLSPLLTPLLTLWLAGQYLPVPAGDMAKSILQIVLIPVVAGIVLRLLLPRIVVAIQPALPWISVLGITYVVLAVVSGSHDVLASAGVLLIVGIMIHNLMGYGLGYAAAALTRAPVPTRRAISVEVGMQNSGLAAGLGSAHFSPEAALPGAIFSVWHNISGGLLASYWGRRRAAPEVAQD
;
A
#
# COMPACT_ATOMS: atom_id res chain seq x y z
N MET A 1 7.73 -57.83 -25.06
CA MET A 1 6.86 -56.89 -24.34
C MET A 1 7.65 -56.31 -23.14
N SER A 2 8.35 -55.23 -23.36
CA SER A 2 9.15 -54.56 -22.32
C SER A 2 8.35 -53.38 -21.81
N ARG A 3 7.96 -53.41 -20.54
CA ARG A 3 7.28 -52.26 -19.86
C ARG A 3 8.34 -51.23 -19.48
N SER A 4 8.32 -50.12 -20.17
CA SER A 4 9.09 -48.91 -19.78
C SER A 4 8.47 -48.32 -18.52
N THR A 5 9.17 -48.43 -17.42
CA THR A 5 8.85 -47.70 -16.17
C THR A 5 9.46 -46.30 -16.27
N SER A 6 8.62 -45.31 -16.55
CA SER A 6 9.00 -43.88 -16.45
C SER A 6 9.31 -43.51 -15.00
N PRO A 7 10.44 -42.85 -14.69
CA PRO A 7 10.73 -42.47 -13.31
C PRO A 7 9.77 -41.35 -12.86
N ALA A 8 9.12 -41.57 -11.72
CA ALA A 8 8.26 -40.58 -11.08
C ALA A 8 9.08 -39.35 -10.73
N VAL A 9 8.68 -38.19 -11.27
CA VAL A 9 9.23 -36.90 -10.90
C VAL A 9 8.90 -36.63 -9.41
N PRO A 10 9.89 -36.31 -8.57
CA PRO A 10 9.59 -36.02 -7.17
C PRO A 10 8.64 -34.84 -7.07
N ARG A 11 7.49 -35.03 -6.45
CA ARG A 11 6.62 -33.93 -6.05
C ARG A 11 7.42 -33.04 -5.11
N THR A 12 7.83 -31.86 -5.58
CA THR A 12 8.35 -30.80 -4.72
C THR A 12 7.28 -30.51 -3.67
N ALA A 13 7.59 -30.81 -2.42
CA ALA A 13 6.76 -30.46 -1.28
C ALA A 13 6.44 -28.97 -1.35
N ALA A 14 5.16 -28.61 -1.19
CA ALA A 14 4.74 -27.22 -1.07
C ALA A 14 5.61 -26.54 -0.01
N PRO A 15 6.14 -25.32 -0.25
CA PRO A 15 6.95 -24.64 0.72
C PRO A 15 6.15 -24.49 2.01
N ALA A 16 6.70 -25.05 3.10
CA ALA A 16 6.17 -24.91 4.42
C ALA A 16 6.01 -23.41 4.73
N ASP A 17 4.95 -23.06 5.47
CA ASP A 17 4.59 -21.73 5.95
C ASP A 17 5.81 -20.99 6.54
N GLN A 18 6.59 -20.32 5.69
CA GLN A 18 7.85 -19.66 6.05
C GLN A 18 7.67 -18.18 6.38
N SER A 19 6.42 -17.69 6.55
CA SER A 19 6.26 -16.33 7.07
C SER A 19 6.78 -16.30 8.52
N PRO A 20 7.77 -15.45 8.84
CA PRO A 20 8.25 -15.33 10.22
C PRO A 20 7.07 -15.01 11.13
N ARG A 21 6.99 -15.67 12.28
CA ARG A 21 5.94 -15.39 13.31
C ARG A 21 5.83 -13.89 13.60
N SER A 22 6.96 -13.17 13.52
CA SER A 22 7.05 -11.72 13.64
C SER A 22 6.21 -10.95 12.61
N ALA A 23 6.18 -11.36 11.33
CA ALA A 23 5.40 -10.68 10.31
C ALA A 23 3.89 -10.88 10.52
N LYS A 24 3.47 -12.10 10.89
CA LYS A 24 2.05 -12.37 11.23
C LYS A 24 1.61 -11.58 12.45
N LEU A 25 2.45 -11.53 13.50
CA LEU A 25 2.16 -10.78 14.71
C LEU A 25 2.11 -9.27 14.42
N ALA A 26 3.06 -8.73 13.65
CA ALA A 26 3.08 -7.33 13.26
C ALA A 26 1.77 -6.94 12.55
N VAL A 27 1.32 -7.72 11.57
CA VAL A 27 0.06 -7.44 10.83
C VAL A 27 -1.18 -7.55 11.73
N THR A 28 -1.19 -8.44 12.73
CA THR A 28 -2.31 -8.58 13.66
C THR A 28 -2.36 -7.44 14.69
N VAL A 29 -1.20 -7.02 15.20
CA VAL A 29 -1.07 -5.96 16.20
C VAL A 29 -1.12 -4.56 15.56
N PHE A 30 -0.77 -4.44 14.28
CA PHE A 30 -0.69 -3.19 13.57
C PHE A 30 -1.96 -2.31 13.65
N PRO A 31 -3.17 -2.81 13.35
CA PRO A 31 -4.39 -2.01 13.49
C PRO A 31 -4.58 -1.49 14.92
N LEU A 32 -4.27 -2.31 15.92
CA LEU A 32 -4.42 -1.92 17.33
C LEU A 32 -3.45 -0.80 17.73
N LEU A 33 -2.20 -0.86 17.27
CA LEU A 33 -1.21 0.18 17.52
C LEU A 33 -1.58 1.50 16.84
N ILE A 34 -2.07 1.44 15.59
CA ILE A 34 -2.49 2.65 14.88
C ILE A 34 -3.74 3.26 15.51
N ILE A 35 -4.76 2.44 15.84
CA ILE A 35 -5.98 2.93 16.53
C ILE A 35 -5.61 3.53 17.88
N GLY A 36 -4.80 2.83 18.67
CA GLY A 36 -4.32 3.34 19.96
C GLY A 36 -3.55 4.65 19.80
N GLY A 37 -2.68 4.77 18.80
CA GLY A 37 -1.97 5.98 18.44
C GLY A 37 -2.92 7.12 18.04
N ALA A 38 -3.90 6.84 17.17
CA ALA A 38 -4.90 7.83 16.76
C ALA A 38 -5.72 8.33 17.96
N VAL A 39 -6.16 7.43 18.84
CA VAL A 39 -6.88 7.81 20.08
C VAL A 39 -5.98 8.65 21.00
N ALA A 40 -4.73 8.26 21.20
CA ALA A 40 -3.79 9.02 22.01
C ALA A 40 -3.55 10.43 21.44
N ALA A 41 -3.43 10.56 20.11
CA ALA A 41 -3.29 11.86 19.43
C ALA A 41 -4.51 12.76 19.61
N LEU A 42 -5.73 12.18 19.62
CA LEU A 42 -6.97 12.94 19.88
C LEU A 42 -7.10 13.38 21.33
N LEU A 43 -6.67 12.54 22.28
CA LEU A 43 -6.77 12.85 23.70
C LEU A 43 -5.70 13.84 24.19
N ALA A 44 -4.54 13.90 23.53
CA ALA A 44 -3.42 14.75 23.92
C ALA A 44 -2.73 15.41 22.70
N PRO A 45 -3.46 16.20 21.88
CA PRO A 45 -2.94 16.72 20.61
C PRO A 45 -1.68 17.58 20.81
N ALA A 46 -1.62 18.40 21.82
CA ALA A 46 -0.46 19.26 22.10
C ALA A 46 0.83 18.46 22.38
N THR A 47 0.72 17.25 22.92
CA THR A 47 1.87 16.37 23.20
C THR A 47 2.47 15.79 21.93
N PHE A 48 1.64 15.47 20.93
CA PHE A 48 2.06 14.76 19.73
C PHE A 48 2.23 15.66 18.49
N SER A 49 1.70 16.89 18.50
CA SER A 49 1.86 17.82 17.36
C SER A 49 3.34 18.10 17.00
N PRO A 50 4.32 18.17 17.93
CA PRO A 50 5.73 18.34 17.56
C PRO A 50 6.30 17.19 16.72
N LEU A 51 5.68 16.00 16.71
CA LEU A 51 6.09 14.88 15.89
C LEU A 51 5.99 15.16 14.39
N SER A 52 5.22 16.17 13.97
CA SER A 52 5.09 16.57 12.55
C SER A 52 6.45 16.82 11.90
N ALA A 53 7.43 17.35 12.62
CA ALA A 53 8.78 17.59 12.13
C ALA A 53 9.53 16.31 11.72
N GLY A 54 9.17 15.15 12.27
CA GLY A 54 9.82 13.87 12.01
C GLY A 54 9.12 13.00 10.94
N VAL A 55 7.96 13.41 10.44
CA VAL A 55 7.16 12.60 9.48
C VAL A 55 7.96 12.21 8.24
N THR A 56 8.68 13.14 7.64
CA THR A 56 9.53 12.90 6.47
C THR A 56 10.58 11.82 6.75
N TYR A 57 11.26 11.88 7.87
CA TYR A 57 12.29 10.89 8.24
C TYR A 57 11.68 9.51 8.53
N ALA A 58 10.53 9.47 9.19
CA ALA A 58 9.82 8.21 9.42
C ALA A 58 9.44 7.54 8.09
N LEU A 59 8.94 8.31 7.10
CA LEU A 59 8.65 7.81 5.76
C LEU A 59 9.90 7.33 5.03
N MET A 60 11.02 8.05 5.10
CA MET A 60 12.28 7.61 4.50
C MET A 60 12.77 6.29 5.07
N ILE A 61 12.65 6.09 6.39
CA ILE A 61 13.01 4.83 7.06
C ILE A 61 12.10 3.68 6.59
N ILE A 62 10.79 3.92 6.48
CA ILE A 62 9.83 2.92 5.96
C ILE A 62 10.19 2.54 4.52
N MET A 63 10.46 3.53 3.66
CA MET A 63 10.79 3.31 2.25
C MET A 63 12.14 2.61 2.08
N PHE A 64 13.13 2.95 2.90
CA PHE A 64 14.39 2.22 2.94
C PHE A 64 14.19 0.75 3.35
N GLY A 65 13.39 0.50 4.40
CA GLY A 65 12.99 -0.85 4.81
C GLY A 65 12.30 -1.62 3.68
N MET A 66 11.42 -0.96 2.93
CA MET A 66 10.81 -1.55 1.73
C MET A 66 11.88 -1.93 0.70
N GLY A 67 12.82 -1.03 0.39
CA GLY A 67 13.93 -1.32 -0.52
C GLY A 67 14.75 -2.54 -0.12
N LEU A 68 14.96 -2.77 1.17
CA LEU A 68 15.64 -3.96 1.70
C LEU A 68 14.86 -5.26 1.45
N THR A 69 13.57 -5.22 1.19
CA THR A 69 12.77 -6.42 0.89
C THR A 69 12.75 -6.77 -0.60
N LEU A 70 13.01 -5.80 -1.50
CA LEU A 70 12.95 -5.98 -2.95
C LEU A 70 14.14 -6.76 -3.49
N THR A 71 13.91 -7.57 -4.53
CA THR A 71 14.93 -8.38 -5.19
C THR A 71 14.94 -8.14 -6.71
N LEU A 72 16.08 -8.36 -7.36
CA LEU A 72 16.15 -8.24 -8.83
C LEU A 72 15.17 -9.16 -9.58
N PRO A 73 14.92 -10.41 -9.13
CA PRO A 73 13.89 -11.26 -9.73
C PRO A 73 12.49 -10.67 -9.71
N ASP A 74 12.13 -9.81 -8.72
CA ASP A 74 10.83 -9.16 -8.67
C ASP A 74 10.63 -8.23 -9.88
N PHE A 75 11.68 -7.55 -10.31
CA PHE A 75 11.66 -6.71 -11.51
C PHE A 75 11.66 -7.54 -12.81
N ALA A 76 12.30 -8.72 -12.82
CA ALA A 76 12.31 -9.60 -13.98
C ALA A 76 10.91 -10.17 -14.28
N LEU A 77 10.01 -10.20 -13.32
CA LEU A 77 8.64 -10.67 -13.54
C LEU A 77 7.87 -9.77 -14.51
N VAL A 78 8.21 -8.48 -14.59
CA VAL A 78 7.62 -7.55 -15.59
C VAL A 78 7.83 -8.07 -17.02
N LEU A 79 9.03 -8.59 -17.30
CA LEU A 79 9.36 -9.15 -18.61
C LEU A 79 8.75 -10.53 -18.85
N ARG A 80 8.60 -11.34 -17.80
CA ARG A 80 8.05 -12.71 -17.90
C ARG A 80 6.52 -12.74 -17.92
N ARG A 81 5.87 -11.81 -17.23
CA ARG A 81 4.40 -11.73 -17.11
C ARG A 81 3.92 -10.28 -17.27
N PRO A 82 4.14 -9.63 -18.44
CA PRO A 82 3.89 -8.19 -18.61
C PRO A 82 2.41 -7.83 -18.47
N VAL A 83 1.50 -8.66 -18.98
CA VAL A 83 0.06 -8.33 -19.00
C VAL A 83 -0.52 -8.12 -17.60
N PRO A 84 -0.41 -9.03 -16.63
CA PRO A 84 -0.98 -8.81 -15.30
C PRO A 84 -0.28 -7.68 -14.54
N VAL A 85 1.04 -7.47 -14.74
CA VAL A 85 1.77 -6.38 -14.08
C VAL A 85 1.32 -5.03 -14.63
N ILE A 86 1.34 -4.84 -15.96
CA ILE A 86 0.95 -3.58 -16.61
C ILE A 86 -0.52 -3.28 -16.32
N ALA A 87 -1.40 -4.28 -16.45
CA ALA A 87 -2.82 -4.10 -16.16
C ALA A 87 -3.05 -3.69 -14.69
N GLY A 88 -2.39 -4.37 -13.75
CA GLY A 88 -2.53 -4.04 -12.33
C GLY A 88 -2.04 -2.63 -11.98
N VAL A 89 -0.87 -2.22 -12.52
CA VAL A 89 -0.33 -0.87 -12.32
C VAL A 89 -1.20 0.19 -13.01
N ALA A 90 -1.73 -0.11 -14.21
CA ALA A 90 -2.65 0.77 -14.90
C ALA A 90 -3.97 0.94 -14.12
N PHE A 91 -4.52 -0.15 -13.57
CA PHE A 91 -5.71 -0.08 -12.71
C PHE A 91 -5.44 0.73 -11.43
N GLN A 92 -4.26 0.59 -10.84
CA GLN A 92 -3.84 1.39 -9.68
C GLN A 92 -3.92 2.88 -9.99
N PHE A 93 -3.24 3.34 -11.02
CA PHE A 93 -3.13 4.77 -11.34
C PHE A 93 -4.30 5.33 -12.18
N ALA A 94 -5.23 4.50 -12.64
CA ALA A 94 -6.46 4.95 -13.28
C ALA A 94 -7.66 4.89 -12.33
N LEU A 95 -7.95 3.71 -11.74
CA LEU A 95 -9.15 3.51 -10.94
C LEU A 95 -9.11 4.30 -9.64
N MET A 96 -8.01 4.23 -8.90
CA MET A 96 -7.97 4.79 -7.56
C MET A 96 -8.01 6.32 -7.53
N PRO A 97 -7.28 7.06 -8.39
CA PRO A 97 -7.40 8.52 -8.45
C PRO A 97 -8.80 8.97 -8.89
N LEU A 98 -9.39 8.31 -9.91
CA LEU A 98 -10.72 8.66 -10.40
C LEU A 98 -11.80 8.36 -9.36
N LEU A 99 -11.71 7.25 -8.63
CA LEU A 99 -12.61 6.93 -7.53
C LEU A 99 -12.49 7.96 -6.40
N ALA A 100 -11.26 8.33 -6.03
CA ALA A 100 -11.03 9.33 -4.99
C ALA A 100 -11.64 10.67 -5.40
N PHE A 101 -11.45 11.09 -6.64
CA PHE A 101 -12.05 12.29 -7.20
C PHE A 101 -13.60 12.22 -7.17
N ALA A 102 -14.18 11.12 -7.67
CA ALA A 102 -15.62 10.93 -7.70
C ALA A 102 -16.25 10.96 -6.29
N ILE A 103 -15.60 10.31 -5.31
CA ILE A 103 -16.06 10.30 -3.92
C ILE A 103 -15.95 11.71 -3.32
N ALA A 104 -14.83 12.41 -3.52
CA ALA A 104 -14.65 13.77 -3.03
C ALA A 104 -15.72 14.71 -3.59
N TRP A 105 -16.04 14.58 -4.88
CA TRP A 105 -17.08 15.35 -5.56
C TRP A 105 -18.48 15.01 -5.06
N VAL A 106 -18.84 13.74 -4.98
CA VAL A 106 -20.19 13.29 -4.52
C VAL A 106 -20.43 13.69 -3.06
N LEU A 107 -19.42 13.52 -2.21
CA LEU A 107 -19.52 13.86 -0.78
C LEU A 107 -19.31 15.35 -0.51
N GLN A 108 -19.04 16.18 -1.53
CA GLN A 108 -18.78 17.61 -1.39
C GLN A 108 -17.74 17.91 -0.30
N LEU A 109 -16.64 17.14 -0.31
CA LEU A 109 -15.60 17.30 0.70
C LEU A 109 -14.99 18.72 0.65
N PRO A 110 -14.64 19.31 1.80
CA PRO A 110 -13.87 20.54 1.84
C PRO A 110 -12.59 20.44 0.98
N PRO A 111 -12.13 21.54 0.35
CA PRO A 111 -11.03 21.49 -0.63
C PRO A 111 -9.77 20.76 -0.15
N ALA A 112 -9.35 20.97 1.09
CA ALA A 112 -8.17 20.31 1.66
C ALA A 112 -8.39 18.80 1.81
N LEU A 113 -9.56 18.37 2.28
CA LEU A 113 -9.90 16.94 2.40
C LEU A 113 -10.07 16.29 1.03
N ALA A 114 -10.66 16.99 0.05
CA ALA A 114 -10.78 16.53 -1.32
C ALA A 114 -9.40 16.30 -1.97
N ALA A 115 -8.49 17.27 -1.83
CA ALA A 115 -7.11 17.15 -2.32
C ALA A 115 -6.37 15.98 -1.66
N GLY A 116 -6.51 15.83 -0.33
CA GLY A 116 -5.92 14.70 0.40
C GLY A 116 -6.50 13.35 -0.01
N MET A 117 -7.81 13.28 -0.26
CA MET A 117 -8.47 12.05 -0.74
C MET A 117 -7.98 11.65 -2.14
N ILE A 118 -7.87 12.61 -3.05
CA ILE A 118 -7.33 12.41 -4.40
C ILE A 118 -5.86 12.00 -4.33
N LEU A 119 -5.08 12.59 -3.41
CA LEU A 119 -3.70 12.23 -3.19
C LEU A 119 -3.57 10.76 -2.72
N VAL A 120 -4.46 10.29 -1.80
CA VAL A 120 -4.52 8.87 -1.41
C VAL A 120 -4.76 7.96 -2.61
N GLY A 121 -5.64 8.34 -3.52
CA GLY A 121 -5.86 7.58 -4.76
C GLY A 121 -4.69 7.62 -5.73
N SER A 122 -3.86 8.68 -5.70
CA SER A 122 -2.79 8.94 -6.66
C SER A 122 -1.41 8.41 -6.24
N VAL A 123 -1.24 7.96 -4.99
CA VAL A 123 0.01 7.33 -4.53
C VAL A 123 0.12 5.87 -4.98
N PRO A 124 1.32 5.25 -4.97
CA PRO A 124 1.50 3.84 -5.33
C PRO A 124 0.85 2.89 -4.31
N GLY A 125 0.86 1.60 -4.62
CA GLY A 125 0.43 0.53 -3.72
C GLY A 125 1.16 0.54 -2.37
N GLY A 126 0.48 0.10 -1.32
CA GLY A 126 0.99 0.09 0.04
C GLY A 126 1.91 -1.11 0.33
N THR A 127 2.94 -0.92 1.15
CA THR A 127 3.90 -2.00 1.49
C THR A 127 3.25 -3.18 2.24
N SER A 128 2.17 -2.96 2.97
CA SER A 128 1.44 -4.00 3.68
C SER A 128 0.60 -4.91 2.75
N SER A 129 0.33 -4.49 1.51
CA SER A 129 -0.42 -5.27 0.51
C SER A 129 0.22 -6.63 0.24
N ASN A 130 1.55 -6.71 0.21
CA ASN A 130 2.29 -7.95 -0.02
C ASN A 130 1.99 -9.02 1.04
N VAL A 131 1.92 -8.62 2.31
CA VAL A 131 1.58 -9.52 3.42
C VAL A 131 0.11 -9.93 3.38
N VAL A 132 -0.77 -8.97 3.09
CA VAL A 132 -2.21 -9.24 2.93
C VAL A 132 -2.44 -10.19 1.75
N THR A 133 -1.76 -9.98 0.62
CA THR A 133 -1.79 -10.88 -0.56
C THR A 133 -1.33 -12.30 -0.19
N TYR A 134 -0.25 -12.44 0.58
CA TYR A 134 0.21 -13.73 1.05
C TYR A 134 -0.85 -14.43 1.91
N LEU A 135 -1.42 -13.75 2.90
CA LEU A 135 -2.45 -14.30 3.78
C LEU A 135 -3.75 -14.61 3.01
N ALA A 136 -4.06 -13.84 1.97
CA ALA A 136 -5.19 -14.05 1.06
C ALA A 136 -4.97 -15.20 0.07
N ARG A 137 -3.80 -15.88 0.08
CA ARG A 137 -3.38 -16.87 -0.91
C ARG A 137 -3.42 -16.31 -2.34
N GLY A 138 -3.01 -15.06 -2.49
CA GLY A 138 -2.80 -14.40 -3.77
C GLY A 138 -1.41 -14.68 -4.35
N ASP A 139 -1.15 -14.15 -5.54
CA ASP A 139 0.15 -14.19 -6.23
C ASP A 139 1.08 -13.13 -5.64
N VAL A 140 1.88 -13.52 -4.65
CA VAL A 140 2.77 -12.62 -3.91
C VAL A 140 3.86 -12.03 -4.82
N ALA A 141 4.38 -12.81 -5.76
CA ALA A 141 5.40 -12.32 -6.69
C ALA A 141 4.84 -11.19 -7.56
N LEU A 142 3.60 -11.31 -8.04
CA LEU A 142 2.91 -10.25 -8.75
C LEU A 142 2.68 -9.02 -7.86
N SER A 143 2.23 -9.22 -6.63
CA SER A 143 1.99 -8.13 -5.67
C SER A 143 3.27 -7.30 -5.43
N VAL A 144 4.37 -7.97 -5.08
CA VAL A 144 5.68 -7.30 -4.88
C VAL A 144 6.12 -6.55 -6.14
N THR A 145 5.95 -7.17 -7.31
CA THR A 145 6.31 -6.53 -8.59
C THR A 145 5.46 -5.28 -8.85
N MET A 146 4.14 -5.35 -8.66
CA MET A 146 3.25 -4.21 -8.85
C MET A 146 3.59 -3.06 -7.89
N THR A 147 3.78 -3.35 -6.60
CA THR A 147 4.22 -2.36 -5.61
C THR A 147 5.54 -1.71 -6.03
N SER A 148 6.51 -2.50 -6.50
CA SER A 148 7.83 -2.00 -6.93
C SER A 148 7.71 -1.04 -8.11
N ILE A 149 6.98 -1.46 -9.16
CA ILE A 149 6.81 -0.65 -10.37
C ILE A 149 6.00 0.61 -10.09
N SER A 150 4.89 0.51 -9.35
CA SER A 150 4.09 1.68 -8.99
C SER A 150 4.89 2.67 -8.14
N THR A 151 5.74 2.18 -7.23
CA THR A 151 6.64 3.03 -6.42
C THR A 151 7.69 3.74 -7.27
N LEU A 152 8.30 3.06 -8.26
CA LEU A 152 9.24 3.68 -9.20
C LEU A 152 8.58 4.73 -10.10
N LEU A 153 7.32 4.53 -10.48
CA LEU A 153 6.55 5.46 -11.30
C LEU A 153 5.97 6.63 -10.49
N SER A 154 5.89 6.52 -9.17
CA SER A 154 5.22 7.49 -8.31
C SER A 154 5.80 8.92 -8.38
N PRO A 155 7.12 9.17 -8.55
CA PRO A 155 7.63 10.53 -8.67
C PRO A 155 7.07 11.29 -9.86
N LEU A 156 6.62 10.57 -10.89
CA LEU A 156 6.00 11.15 -12.08
C LEU A 156 4.47 11.12 -11.97
N LEU A 157 3.90 9.94 -11.74
CA LEU A 157 2.45 9.75 -11.85
C LEU A 157 1.68 10.40 -10.68
N THR A 158 2.17 10.29 -9.45
CA THR A 158 1.46 10.85 -8.29
C THR A 158 1.30 12.38 -8.41
N PRO A 159 2.34 13.19 -8.69
CA PRO A 159 2.16 14.63 -8.83
C PRO A 159 1.28 15.02 -10.01
N LEU A 160 1.42 14.33 -11.15
CA LEU A 160 0.62 14.64 -12.36
C LEU A 160 -0.87 14.33 -12.15
N LEU A 161 -1.20 13.19 -11.56
CA LEU A 161 -2.58 12.81 -11.27
C LEU A 161 -3.19 13.73 -10.19
N THR A 162 -2.41 14.08 -9.17
CA THR A 162 -2.84 15.03 -8.15
C THR A 162 -3.07 16.40 -8.77
N LEU A 163 -2.17 16.91 -9.62
CA LEU A 163 -2.35 18.17 -10.33
C LEU A 163 -3.61 18.16 -11.20
N TRP A 164 -3.81 17.10 -11.96
CA TRP A 164 -4.95 16.98 -12.87
C TRP A 164 -6.30 16.95 -12.14
N LEU A 165 -6.40 16.18 -11.04
CA LEU A 165 -7.68 15.94 -10.36
C LEU A 165 -7.91 16.87 -9.15
N ALA A 166 -6.87 17.16 -8.36
CA ALA A 166 -6.97 18.03 -7.20
C ALA A 166 -6.73 19.51 -7.51
N GLY A 167 -6.15 19.83 -8.66
CA GLY A 167 -5.86 21.20 -9.06
C GLY A 167 -7.07 22.13 -9.15
N GLN A 168 -8.27 21.57 -9.26
CA GLN A 168 -9.52 22.35 -9.22
C GLN A 168 -9.95 22.72 -7.78
N TYR A 169 -9.43 22.05 -6.76
CA TYR A 169 -9.73 22.32 -5.36
C TYR A 169 -8.69 23.24 -4.72
N LEU A 170 -7.41 22.99 -4.97
CA LEU A 170 -6.27 23.70 -4.40
C LEU A 170 -5.11 23.80 -5.43
N PRO A 171 -4.25 24.84 -5.35
CA PRO A 171 -3.00 24.88 -6.10
C PRO A 171 -2.13 23.66 -5.76
N VAL A 172 -1.65 22.93 -6.76
CA VAL A 172 -0.83 21.73 -6.60
C VAL A 172 0.62 22.03 -7.06
N PRO A 173 1.60 22.01 -6.14
CA PRO A 173 3.01 22.21 -6.47
C PRO A 173 3.63 20.91 -7.00
N ALA A 174 3.19 20.45 -8.19
CA ALA A 174 3.54 19.14 -8.73
C ALA A 174 5.07 18.93 -8.88
N GLY A 175 5.81 19.97 -9.23
CA GLY A 175 7.28 19.89 -9.32
C GLY A 175 7.95 19.64 -7.97
N ASP A 176 7.50 20.28 -6.91
CA ASP A 176 8.07 20.11 -5.57
C ASP A 176 7.60 18.80 -4.94
N MET A 177 6.37 18.36 -5.24
CA MET A 177 5.89 17.02 -4.89
C MET A 177 6.74 15.93 -5.55
N ALA A 178 7.07 16.07 -6.85
CA ALA A 178 7.95 15.13 -7.54
C ALA A 178 9.33 15.04 -6.88
N LYS A 179 9.95 16.18 -6.54
CA LYS A 179 11.22 16.22 -5.80
C LYS A 179 11.11 15.55 -4.44
N SER A 180 10.04 15.83 -3.69
CA SER A 180 9.80 15.20 -2.40
C SER A 180 9.67 13.68 -2.53
N ILE A 181 8.93 13.17 -3.52
CA ILE A 181 8.79 11.72 -3.74
C ILE A 181 10.14 11.11 -4.14
N LEU A 182 10.94 11.78 -4.97
CA LEU A 182 12.28 11.32 -5.29
C LEU A 182 13.13 11.16 -4.02
N GLN A 183 13.10 12.16 -3.12
CA GLN A 183 13.91 12.17 -1.89
C GLN A 183 13.38 11.22 -0.82
N ILE A 184 12.07 11.20 -0.61
CA ILE A 184 11.44 10.45 0.50
C ILE A 184 11.21 8.98 0.13
N VAL A 185 11.01 8.69 -1.15
CA VAL A 185 10.65 7.34 -1.63
C VAL A 185 11.77 6.73 -2.46
N LEU A 186 12.09 7.32 -3.62
CA LEU A 186 12.94 6.66 -4.59
C LEU A 186 14.38 6.48 -4.08
N ILE A 187 14.99 7.52 -3.53
CA ILE A 187 16.37 7.46 -3.00
C ILE A 187 16.47 6.41 -1.88
N PRO A 188 15.61 6.40 -0.83
CA PRO A 188 15.69 5.38 0.20
C PRO A 188 15.42 3.96 -0.32
N VAL A 189 14.47 3.77 -1.24
CA VAL A 189 14.19 2.45 -1.84
C VAL A 189 15.41 1.95 -2.60
N VAL A 190 16.01 2.77 -3.46
CA VAL A 190 17.22 2.41 -4.21
C VAL A 190 18.39 2.12 -3.26
N ALA A 191 18.58 2.94 -2.22
CA ALA A 191 19.60 2.69 -1.20
C ALA A 191 19.39 1.36 -0.49
N GLY A 192 18.14 1.00 -0.17
CA GLY A 192 17.79 -0.30 0.40
C GLY A 192 18.12 -1.46 -0.54
N ILE A 193 17.76 -1.35 -1.83
CA ILE A 193 18.12 -2.37 -2.85
C ILE A 193 19.64 -2.52 -2.96
N VAL A 194 20.38 -1.42 -3.05
CA VAL A 194 21.85 -1.44 -3.13
C VAL A 194 22.45 -2.09 -1.90
N LEU A 195 21.97 -1.74 -0.69
CA LEU A 195 22.46 -2.36 0.54
C LEU A 195 22.19 -3.87 0.58
N ARG A 196 21.01 -4.29 0.10
CA ARG A 196 20.69 -5.72 -0.02
C ARG A 196 21.65 -6.47 -0.94
N LEU A 197 22.04 -5.85 -2.06
CA LEU A 197 22.99 -6.44 -3.02
C LEU A 197 24.41 -6.52 -2.43
N LEU A 198 24.84 -5.48 -1.71
CA LEU A 198 26.18 -5.40 -1.14
C LEU A 198 26.34 -6.23 0.13
N LEU A 199 25.32 -6.25 0.99
CA LEU A 199 25.37 -6.87 2.32
C LEU A 199 24.19 -7.85 2.56
N PRO A 200 24.00 -8.88 1.71
CA PRO A 200 22.84 -9.76 1.77
C PRO A 200 22.70 -10.47 3.12
N ARG A 201 23.81 -10.86 3.76
CA ARG A 201 23.80 -11.54 5.06
C ARG A 201 23.23 -10.65 6.18
N ILE A 202 23.58 -9.37 6.20
CA ILE A 202 23.08 -8.41 7.20
C ILE A 202 21.59 -8.16 6.95
N VAL A 203 21.19 -7.97 5.69
CA VAL A 203 19.79 -7.73 5.34
C VAL A 203 18.92 -8.91 5.74
N VAL A 204 19.34 -10.15 5.49
CA VAL A 204 18.61 -11.35 5.93
C VAL A 204 18.46 -11.39 7.46
N ALA A 205 19.48 -11.01 8.22
CA ALA A 205 19.42 -10.99 9.67
C ALA A 205 18.41 -9.96 10.22
N ILE A 206 18.26 -8.81 9.54
CA ILE A 206 17.33 -7.74 9.97
C ILE A 206 15.91 -7.86 9.37
N GLN A 207 15.71 -8.71 8.36
CA GLN A 207 14.38 -8.91 7.73
C GLN A 207 13.22 -9.10 8.72
N PRO A 208 13.35 -9.85 9.83
CA PRO A 208 12.26 -10.01 10.79
C PRO A 208 11.84 -8.72 11.51
N ALA A 209 12.72 -7.71 11.54
CA ALA A 209 12.45 -6.41 12.15
C ALA A 209 11.74 -5.42 11.18
N LEU A 210 11.87 -5.61 9.85
CA LEU A 210 11.35 -4.66 8.87
C LEU A 210 9.84 -4.41 8.98
N PRO A 211 8.98 -5.43 9.19
CA PRO A 211 7.55 -5.19 9.40
C PRO A 211 7.27 -4.30 10.61
N TRP A 212 8.03 -4.47 11.70
CA TRP A 212 7.88 -3.65 12.91
C TRP A 212 8.34 -2.21 12.70
N ILE A 213 9.40 -1.99 11.94
CA ILE A 213 9.86 -0.65 11.54
C ILE A 213 8.73 0.06 10.77
N SER A 214 8.09 -0.61 9.82
CA SER A 214 6.96 -0.06 9.07
C SER A 214 5.76 0.25 9.98
N VAL A 215 5.40 -0.68 10.87
CA VAL A 215 4.27 -0.50 11.81
C VAL A 215 4.51 0.71 12.72
N LEU A 216 5.67 0.80 13.34
CA LEU A 216 6.02 1.90 14.24
C LEU A 216 6.13 3.23 13.49
N GLY A 217 6.72 3.23 12.29
CA GLY A 217 6.84 4.40 11.46
C GLY A 217 5.47 4.95 11.02
N ILE A 218 4.55 4.08 10.58
CA ILE A 218 3.18 4.49 10.21
C ILE A 218 2.41 4.96 11.45
N THR A 219 2.55 4.29 12.59
CA THR A 219 1.94 4.75 13.85
C THR A 219 2.43 6.14 14.22
N TYR A 220 3.72 6.42 14.07
CA TYR A 220 4.31 7.75 14.27
C TYR A 220 3.67 8.80 13.34
N VAL A 221 3.54 8.49 12.04
CA VAL A 221 2.91 9.38 11.06
C VAL A 221 1.45 9.67 11.44
N VAL A 222 0.69 8.63 11.84
CA VAL A 222 -0.71 8.79 12.27
C VAL A 222 -0.82 9.66 13.52
N LEU A 223 0.03 9.43 14.53
CA LEU A 223 0.11 10.28 15.72
C LEU A 223 0.30 11.76 15.36
N ALA A 224 1.29 12.05 14.51
CA ALA A 224 1.63 13.41 14.10
C ALA A 224 0.48 14.08 13.33
N VAL A 225 -0.11 13.38 12.36
CA VAL A 225 -1.16 13.93 11.48
C VAL A 225 -2.48 14.12 12.22
N VAL A 226 -2.91 13.13 13.01
CA VAL A 226 -4.18 13.21 13.75
C VAL A 226 -4.11 14.30 14.81
N SER A 227 -2.97 14.46 15.51
CA SER A 227 -2.80 15.52 16.50
C SER A 227 -2.83 16.93 15.89
N GLY A 228 -2.34 17.09 14.66
CA GLY A 228 -2.34 18.37 13.93
C GLY A 228 -3.69 18.75 13.32
N SER A 229 -4.67 17.84 13.30
CA SER A 229 -5.93 18.01 12.55
C SER A 229 -7.18 17.60 13.35
N HIS A 230 -7.10 17.62 14.68
CA HIS A 230 -8.17 17.10 15.55
C HIS A 230 -9.50 17.85 15.38
N ASP A 231 -9.50 19.18 15.17
CA ASP A 231 -10.72 19.99 14.97
C ASP A 231 -11.47 19.61 13.69
N VAL A 232 -10.74 19.38 12.60
CA VAL A 232 -11.31 18.98 11.32
C VAL A 232 -11.87 17.56 11.40
N LEU A 233 -11.22 16.68 12.14
CA LEU A 233 -11.70 15.33 12.36
C LEU A 233 -13.02 15.32 13.14
N ALA A 234 -13.20 16.23 14.08
CA ALA A 234 -14.44 16.39 14.84
C ALA A 234 -15.62 16.86 13.96
N SER A 235 -15.37 17.74 12.97
CA SER A 235 -16.41 18.35 12.13
C SER A 235 -16.75 17.55 10.86
N ALA A 236 -15.75 16.99 10.17
CA ALA A 236 -15.91 16.31 8.88
C ALA A 236 -15.56 14.82 8.93
N GLY A 237 -15.18 14.29 10.10
CA GLY A 237 -14.57 12.97 10.23
C GLY A 237 -15.45 11.81 9.78
N VAL A 238 -16.75 11.83 10.10
CA VAL A 238 -17.65 10.72 9.73
C VAL A 238 -17.79 10.61 8.20
N LEU A 239 -18.00 11.73 7.52
CA LEU A 239 -18.13 11.75 6.06
C LEU A 239 -16.84 11.30 5.37
N LEU A 240 -15.70 11.77 5.86
CA LEU A 240 -14.40 11.37 5.37
C LEU A 240 -14.12 9.88 5.60
N ILE A 241 -14.43 9.35 6.79
CA ILE A 241 -14.27 7.93 7.10
C ILE A 241 -15.11 7.07 6.14
N VAL A 242 -16.37 7.43 5.93
CA VAL A 242 -17.27 6.73 4.97
C VAL A 242 -16.68 6.79 3.56
N GLY A 243 -16.21 7.96 3.11
CA GLY A 243 -15.58 8.11 1.80
C GLY A 243 -14.34 7.21 1.64
N ILE A 244 -13.49 7.15 2.66
CA ILE A 244 -12.31 6.29 2.69
C ILE A 244 -12.67 4.81 2.66
N MET A 245 -13.70 4.40 3.42
CA MET A 245 -14.19 3.02 3.42
C MET A 245 -14.70 2.62 2.03
N ILE A 246 -15.51 3.46 1.40
CA ILE A 246 -16.03 3.24 0.05
C ILE A 246 -14.87 3.16 -0.95
N HIS A 247 -13.92 4.09 -0.91
CA HIS A 247 -12.77 4.11 -1.81
C HIS A 247 -11.95 2.82 -1.74
N ASN A 248 -11.60 2.38 -0.55
CA ASN A 248 -10.83 1.15 -0.35
C ASN A 248 -11.61 -0.10 -0.79
N LEU A 249 -12.89 -0.23 -0.39
CA LEU A 249 -13.71 -1.38 -0.75
C LEU A 249 -13.99 -1.45 -2.26
N MET A 250 -14.25 -0.31 -2.89
CA MET A 250 -14.37 -0.25 -4.35
C MET A 250 -13.04 -0.59 -5.04
N GLY A 251 -11.91 -0.15 -4.50
CA GLY A 251 -10.59 -0.54 -4.99
C GLY A 251 -10.39 -2.05 -4.97
N TYR A 252 -10.74 -2.73 -3.88
CA TYR A 252 -10.71 -4.21 -3.82
C TYR A 252 -11.65 -4.84 -4.85
N GLY A 253 -12.91 -4.37 -4.91
CA GLY A 253 -13.93 -4.93 -5.78
C GLY A 253 -13.60 -4.74 -7.26
N LEU A 254 -13.29 -3.53 -7.67
CA LEU A 254 -13.00 -3.19 -9.05
C LEU A 254 -11.65 -3.77 -9.51
N GLY A 255 -10.64 -3.79 -8.65
CA GLY A 255 -9.35 -4.46 -8.94
C GLY A 255 -9.55 -5.96 -9.18
N TYR A 256 -10.36 -6.63 -8.34
CA TYR A 256 -10.70 -8.04 -8.56
C TYR A 256 -11.48 -8.25 -9.85
N ALA A 257 -12.51 -7.44 -10.11
CA ALA A 257 -13.35 -7.53 -11.28
C ALA A 257 -12.56 -7.27 -12.57
N ALA A 258 -11.73 -6.23 -12.58
CA ALA A 258 -10.88 -5.92 -13.72
C ALA A 258 -9.92 -7.07 -14.06
N ALA A 259 -9.29 -7.67 -13.05
CA ALA A 259 -8.47 -8.87 -13.25
C ALA A 259 -9.29 -10.09 -13.70
N ALA A 260 -10.53 -10.23 -13.25
CA ALA A 260 -11.41 -11.32 -13.68
C ALA A 260 -11.82 -11.19 -15.16
N LEU A 261 -12.01 -9.97 -15.65
CA LEU A 261 -12.31 -9.69 -17.07
C LEU A 261 -11.16 -10.11 -17.99
N THR A 262 -9.93 -10.08 -17.54
CA THR A 262 -8.77 -10.59 -18.28
C THR A 262 -8.61 -12.11 -18.19
N ARG A 263 -9.57 -12.81 -17.58
CA ARG A 263 -9.51 -14.26 -17.32
C ARG A 263 -8.30 -14.70 -16.49
N ALA A 264 -7.74 -13.79 -15.69
CA ALA A 264 -6.60 -14.11 -14.83
C ALA A 264 -6.96 -15.20 -13.80
N PRO A 265 -6.02 -16.07 -13.39
CA PRO A 265 -6.22 -17.05 -12.32
C PRO A 265 -6.62 -16.39 -10.99
N VAL A 266 -7.31 -17.12 -10.11
CA VAL A 266 -7.79 -16.60 -8.83
C VAL A 266 -6.68 -15.97 -7.97
N PRO A 267 -5.47 -16.56 -7.83
CA PRO A 267 -4.39 -15.93 -7.09
C PRO A 267 -3.98 -14.57 -7.65
N THR A 268 -3.93 -14.43 -8.98
CA THR A 268 -3.64 -13.15 -9.67
C THR A 268 -4.74 -12.12 -9.41
N ARG A 269 -6.03 -12.52 -9.47
CA ARG A 269 -7.16 -11.61 -9.15
C ARG A 269 -7.09 -11.09 -7.72
N ARG A 270 -6.75 -11.97 -6.77
CA ARG A 270 -6.57 -11.59 -5.36
C ARG A 270 -5.42 -10.61 -5.18
N ALA A 271 -4.28 -10.85 -5.84
CA ALA A 271 -3.13 -9.95 -5.80
C ALA A 271 -3.47 -8.57 -6.35
N ILE A 272 -4.06 -8.48 -7.55
CA ILE A 272 -4.45 -7.20 -8.16
C ILE A 272 -5.50 -6.48 -7.31
N SER A 273 -6.49 -7.20 -6.77
CA SER A 273 -7.49 -6.63 -5.87
C SER A 273 -6.84 -5.96 -4.65
N VAL A 274 -5.95 -6.68 -3.98
CA VAL A 274 -5.28 -6.18 -2.77
C VAL A 274 -4.37 -5.00 -3.10
N GLU A 275 -3.57 -5.08 -4.17
CA GLU A 275 -2.67 -4.00 -4.59
C GLU A 275 -3.44 -2.71 -4.94
N VAL A 276 -4.51 -2.82 -5.74
CA VAL A 276 -5.33 -1.67 -6.12
C VAL A 276 -6.07 -1.09 -4.92
N GLY A 277 -6.57 -1.94 -4.02
CA GLY A 277 -7.31 -1.47 -2.84
C GLY A 277 -6.43 -0.88 -1.74
N MET A 278 -5.15 -1.28 -1.62
CA MET A 278 -4.27 -0.85 -0.53
C MET A 278 -3.23 0.18 -1.01
N GLN A 279 -3.32 1.38 -0.49
CA GLN A 279 -2.49 2.52 -0.91
C GLN A 279 -1.30 2.76 0.01
N ASN A 280 -0.26 3.41 -0.49
CA ASN A 280 0.81 3.96 0.33
C ASN A 280 0.32 5.21 1.08
N SER A 281 -0.59 4.96 2.01
CA SER A 281 -1.31 5.98 2.77
C SER A 281 -0.40 6.84 3.65
N GLY A 282 0.72 6.27 4.12
CA GLY A 282 1.74 7.04 4.84
C GLY A 282 2.37 8.10 3.95
N LEU A 283 2.72 7.75 2.70
CA LEU A 283 3.22 8.73 1.72
C LEU A 283 2.16 9.79 1.42
N ALA A 284 0.89 9.40 1.23
CA ALA A 284 -0.19 10.37 1.01
C ALA A 284 -0.33 11.35 2.18
N ALA A 285 -0.28 10.85 3.42
CA ALA A 285 -0.32 11.70 4.61
C ALA A 285 0.88 12.66 4.68
N GLY A 286 2.09 12.16 4.42
CA GLY A 286 3.29 12.99 4.43
C GLY A 286 3.30 14.06 3.35
N LEU A 287 2.92 13.73 2.12
CA LEU A 287 2.81 14.69 1.01
C LEU A 287 1.68 15.70 1.26
N GLY A 288 0.53 15.24 1.79
CA GLY A 288 -0.58 16.10 2.18
C GLY A 288 -0.16 17.18 3.18
N SER A 289 0.53 16.76 4.23
CA SER A 289 1.06 17.68 5.26
C SER A 289 2.14 18.63 4.71
N ALA A 290 3.04 18.13 3.85
CA ALA A 290 4.19 18.91 3.38
C ALA A 290 3.84 19.92 2.27
N HIS A 291 2.85 19.60 1.42
CA HIS A 291 2.56 20.38 0.21
C HIS A 291 1.21 21.08 0.20
N PHE A 292 0.32 20.77 1.13
CA PHE A 292 -1.01 21.38 1.23
C PHE A 292 -1.26 21.90 2.65
N SER A 293 -1.79 21.05 3.52
CA SER A 293 -2.12 21.43 4.90
C SER A 293 -2.21 20.20 5.81
N PRO A 294 -2.21 20.37 7.14
CA PRO A 294 -2.46 19.25 8.06
C PRO A 294 -3.76 18.50 7.76
N GLU A 295 -4.83 19.21 7.36
CA GLU A 295 -6.12 18.62 7.02
C GLU A 295 -6.03 17.73 5.78
N ALA A 296 -5.24 18.12 4.77
CA ALA A 296 -5.02 17.31 3.58
C ALA A 296 -4.24 15.99 3.85
N ALA A 297 -3.58 15.89 5.00
CA ALA A 297 -2.94 14.65 5.44
C ALA A 297 -3.91 13.66 6.09
N LEU A 298 -5.07 14.11 6.61
CA LEU A 298 -6.06 13.28 7.31
C LEU A 298 -6.55 12.08 6.49
N PRO A 299 -6.93 12.23 5.20
CA PRO A 299 -7.37 11.08 4.41
C PRO A 299 -6.34 9.96 4.39
N GLY A 300 -5.05 10.28 4.26
CA GLY A 300 -3.97 9.30 4.30
C GLY A 300 -3.84 8.62 5.68
N ALA A 301 -3.94 9.38 6.76
CA ALA A 301 -3.86 8.85 8.12
C ALA A 301 -5.02 7.90 8.43
N ILE A 302 -6.26 8.29 8.11
CA ILE A 302 -7.46 7.45 8.31
C ILE A 302 -7.40 6.21 7.41
N PHE A 303 -6.95 6.37 6.16
CA PHE A 303 -6.78 5.26 5.25
C PHE A 303 -5.76 4.24 5.78
N SER A 304 -4.68 4.68 6.44
CA SER A 304 -3.70 3.80 7.08
C SER A 304 -4.31 2.88 8.12
N VAL A 305 -5.28 3.37 8.89
CA VAL A 305 -6.04 2.54 9.84
C VAL A 305 -6.94 1.56 9.10
N TRP A 306 -7.80 2.11 8.23
CA TRP A 306 -8.88 1.34 7.61
C TRP A 306 -8.38 0.23 6.69
N HIS A 307 -7.43 0.51 5.77
CA HIS A 307 -7.00 -0.48 4.77
C HIS A 307 -6.28 -1.69 5.40
N ASN A 308 -5.66 -1.52 6.57
CA ASN A 308 -5.06 -2.64 7.28
C ASN A 308 -6.11 -3.51 7.98
N ILE A 309 -7.19 -2.92 8.52
CA ILE A 309 -8.33 -3.65 9.08
C ILE A 309 -9.05 -4.42 7.97
N SER A 310 -9.47 -3.72 6.92
CA SER A 310 -10.22 -4.29 5.80
C SER A 310 -9.40 -5.34 5.03
N GLY A 311 -8.11 -5.10 4.82
CA GLY A 311 -7.18 -6.04 4.21
C GLY A 311 -7.01 -7.30 5.04
N GLY A 312 -6.87 -7.17 6.36
CA GLY A 312 -6.83 -8.31 7.29
C GLY A 312 -8.12 -9.15 7.26
N LEU A 313 -9.28 -8.50 7.22
CA LEU A 313 -10.57 -9.17 7.09
C LEU A 313 -10.70 -9.89 5.74
N LEU A 314 -10.33 -9.22 4.64
CA LEU A 314 -10.34 -9.78 3.30
C LEU A 314 -9.39 -10.99 3.18
N ALA A 315 -8.18 -10.88 3.74
CA ALA A 315 -7.21 -11.97 3.79
C ALA A 315 -7.73 -13.17 4.60
N SER A 316 -8.37 -12.91 5.73
CA SER A 316 -8.98 -13.95 6.56
C SER A 316 -10.11 -14.68 5.83
N TYR A 317 -10.94 -13.94 5.10
CA TYR A 317 -12.03 -14.49 4.29
C TYR A 317 -11.50 -15.36 3.15
N TRP A 318 -10.53 -14.88 2.36
CA TRP A 318 -9.96 -15.64 1.25
C TRP A 318 -9.03 -16.76 1.69
N GLY A 319 -8.31 -16.59 2.79
CA GLY A 319 -7.42 -17.59 3.36
C GLY A 319 -8.15 -18.88 3.78
N ARG A 320 -9.41 -18.76 4.23
CA ARG A 320 -10.27 -19.91 4.58
C ARG A 320 -10.84 -20.65 3.36
N ARG A 321 -10.98 -19.98 2.22
CA ARG A 321 -11.49 -20.57 0.99
C ARG A 321 -10.35 -21.23 0.21
N ARG A 322 -10.33 -22.56 0.13
CA ARG A 322 -9.44 -23.28 -0.80
C ARG A 322 -9.74 -22.77 -2.21
N ALA A 323 -8.70 -22.37 -2.96
CA ALA A 323 -8.86 -22.22 -4.41
C ALA A 323 -9.31 -23.58 -4.93
N ALA A 324 -10.39 -23.63 -5.71
CA ALA A 324 -10.77 -24.85 -6.42
C ALA A 324 -9.56 -25.34 -7.22
N PRO A 325 -9.30 -26.66 -7.27
CA PRO A 325 -8.24 -27.18 -8.13
C PRO A 325 -8.46 -26.65 -9.54
N GLU A 326 -7.41 -26.11 -10.14
CA GLU A 326 -7.41 -25.74 -11.55
C GLU A 326 -7.75 -27.00 -12.34
N VAL A 327 -8.91 -27.03 -12.98
CA VAL A 327 -9.24 -28.05 -13.96
C VAL A 327 -8.23 -27.87 -15.08
N ALA A 328 -7.32 -28.82 -15.23
CA ALA A 328 -6.41 -28.87 -16.35
C ALA A 328 -7.27 -28.77 -17.63
N GLN A 329 -7.11 -27.68 -18.35
CA GLN A 329 -7.63 -27.55 -19.70
C GLN A 329 -6.60 -28.31 -20.56
N ASP A 330 -7.00 -29.53 -20.98
CA ASP A 330 -6.31 -30.34 -21.97
C ASP A 330 -6.30 -29.65 -23.35
#